data_8cc55371534e3538b27f21adf1dca9dc
#
_entry.id   8cc55371534e3538b27f21adf1dca9dc
#
_cell.length_a   1.000
_cell.length_b   1.000
_cell.length_c   1.000
_cell.angle_alpha   90.00
_cell.angle_beta   90.00
_cell.angle_gamma   90.00
#
_symmetry.space_group_name_H-M   'P 1'
#
loop_
_entity.id
_entity.type
_entity.pdbx_description
1 polymer ?
#
loop_
_entity_poly.entity_id
_entity_poly.type
_entity_poly.pdbx_seq_one_letter_code
_entity_poly.pdbx_strand_id
1 'polypeptide(L)'
;MLVKSLKVASIGAAMLIAASVPQPGAAASNQVVALVASNAKGAFTEIIKDFETKHKGVTVKATYLGGTQIGTMVDTQEAADVILVGSSTTDKEAQLLGPVTPVLRNREIILVPKNNPANIKTVKDLANPNVKLAIGTPGSAVGKLASQVIQNAAGTFGFAYVKAVRDNVKVQAEKGSDVVAAVGGAANAAIAFESDRDDAKYTMIPIDEKFNVVSTYNMAVTKNSKNAAMAKSLVDLVSGSEGQAILKKYNYMSPK
;
A
#
# COMPACT_ATOMS: atom_id res chain seq x y z
N MET A 1 -98.27 14.32 -0.83
CA MET A 1 -96.93 14.83 -0.99
C MET A 1 -95.94 13.68 -0.83
N LEU A 2 -95.23 13.33 -1.91
CA LEU A 2 -94.33 12.19 -1.99
C LEU A 2 -93.02 12.50 -1.30
N VAL A 3 -92.59 11.64 -0.38
CA VAL A 3 -91.23 11.65 0.13
C VAL A 3 -90.46 10.51 -0.53
N LYS A 4 -89.49 10.83 -1.41
CA LYS A 4 -88.61 9.86 -2.06
C LYS A 4 -87.54 9.42 -1.10
N SER A 5 -87.45 8.12 -0.82
CA SER A 5 -86.33 7.53 -0.11
C SER A 5 -85.11 7.41 -0.99
N LEU A 6 -83.98 7.92 -0.51
CA LEU A 6 -82.69 7.82 -1.14
C LEU A 6 -81.99 6.52 -0.65
N LYS A 7 -81.69 5.62 -1.58
CA LYS A 7 -80.86 4.44 -1.30
C LYS A 7 -79.40 4.83 -1.32
N VAL A 8 -78.70 4.62 -0.21
CA VAL A 8 -77.26 4.76 -0.10
C VAL A 8 -76.61 3.48 -0.59
N ALA A 9 -75.84 3.57 -1.67
CA ALA A 9 -75.04 2.45 -2.16
C ALA A 9 -73.67 2.46 -1.44
N SER A 10 -73.38 1.37 -0.73
CA SER A 10 -72.09 1.12 -0.09
C SER A 10 -71.07 0.74 -1.14
N ILE A 11 -70.07 1.60 -1.33
CA ILE A 11 -68.86 1.31 -2.17
C ILE A 11 -67.88 0.54 -1.30
N GLY A 12 -67.74 -0.76 -1.60
CA GLY A 12 -66.72 -1.61 -1.01
C GLY A 12 -65.33 -1.19 -1.51
N ALA A 13 -64.49 -0.72 -0.59
CA ALA A 13 -63.08 -0.45 -0.88
C ALA A 13 -62.34 -1.81 -1.01
N ALA A 14 -62.01 -2.19 -2.23
CA ALA A 14 -61.08 -3.29 -2.48
C ALA A 14 -59.64 -2.83 -2.11
N MET A 15 -59.12 -3.37 -1.01
CA MET A 15 -57.72 -3.17 -0.60
C MET A 15 -56.81 -3.97 -1.55
N LEU A 16 -56.17 -3.30 -2.52
CA LEU A 16 -55.08 -3.87 -3.30
C LEU A 16 -53.87 -4.05 -2.37
N ILE A 17 -53.61 -5.28 -1.97
CA ILE A 17 -52.35 -5.66 -1.36
C ILE A 17 -51.32 -5.68 -2.50
N ALA A 18 -50.55 -4.61 -2.61
CA ALA A 18 -49.40 -4.57 -3.46
C ALA A 18 -48.34 -5.52 -2.87
N ALA A 19 -48.24 -6.73 -3.44
CA ALA A 19 -47.12 -7.61 -3.18
C ALA A 19 -45.84 -6.88 -3.62
N SER A 20 -45.01 -6.49 -2.65
CA SER A 20 -43.68 -5.98 -2.92
C SER A 20 -42.85 -7.09 -3.57
N VAL A 21 -42.69 -7.05 -4.89
CA VAL A 21 -41.73 -7.87 -5.61
C VAL A 21 -40.38 -7.49 -5.05
N PRO A 22 -39.59 -8.41 -4.49
CA PRO A 22 -38.21 -8.07 -4.09
C PRO A 22 -37.46 -7.62 -5.34
N GLN A 23 -36.98 -6.37 -5.34
CA GLN A 23 -36.06 -5.91 -6.38
C GLN A 23 -34.86 -6.86 -6.39
N PRO A 24 -34.47 -7.38 -7.56
CA PRO A 24 -33.23 -8.12 -7.66
C PRO A 24 -32.13 -7.20 -7.13
N GLY A 25 -31.50 -7.58 -6.01
CA GLY A 25 -30.36 -6.88 -5.48
C GLY A 25 -29.36 -6.68 -6.62
N ALA A 26 -28.79 -5.48 -6.74
CA ALA A 26 -27.80 -5.19 -7.74
C ALA A 26 -26.79 -6.34 -7.75
N ALA A 27 -26.66 -7.03 -8.89
CA ALA A 27 -25.76 -8.16 -9.01
C ALA A 27 -24.38 -7.70 -8.51
N ALA A 28 -23.84 -8.36 -7.49
CA ALA A 28 -22.53 -8.03 -6.96
C ALA A 28 -21.57 -8.02 -8.16
N SER A 29 -20.87 -6.92 -8.37
CA SER A 29 -19.92 -6.83 -9.47
C SER A 29 -18.85 -7.89 -9.22
N ASN A 30 -18.56 -8.72 -10.21
CA ASN A 30 -17.50 -9.73 -10.12
C ASN A 30 -16.09 -9.09 -10.13
N GLN A 31 -15.99 -7.78 -9.95
CA GLN A 31 -14.75 -7.04 -9.97
C GLN A 31 -14.49 -6.37 -8.62
N VAL A 32 -13.35 -6.69 -7.99
CA VAL A 32 -12.82 -6.01 -6.82
C VAL A 32 -11.87 -4.90 -7.26
N VAL A 33 -12.10 -3.67 -6.83
CA VAL A 33 -11.22 -2.52 -7.09
C VAL A 33 -10.26 -2.35 -5.91
N ALA A 34 -8.96 -2.48 -6.17
CA ALA A 34 -7.91 -2.40 -5.16
C ALA A 34 -6.98 -1.20 -5.40
N LEU A 35 -6.76 -0.37 -4.38
CA LEU A 35 -5.71 0.65 -4.38
C LEU A 35 -4.52 0.09 -3.58
N VAL A 36 -3.38 -0.04 -4.23
CA VAL A 36 -2.23 -0.76 -3.69
C VAL A 36 -0.99 0.14 -3.71
N ALA A 37 -0.26 0.17 -2.61
CA ALA A 37 1.01 0.88 -2.54
C ALA A 37 1.96 0.39 -3.66
N SER A 38 2.52 1.31 -4.43
CA SER A 38 3.25 1.04 -5.68
C SER A 38 4.45 0.11 -5.50
N ASN A 39 5.13 0.17 -4.35
CA ASN A 39 6.24 -0.73 -4.04
C ASN A 39 5.79 -2.19 -3.89
N ALA A 40 4.51 -2.47 -3.59
CA ALA A 40 3.99 -3.83 -3.47
C ALA A 40 3.54 -4.45 -4.82
N LYS A 41 3.71 -3.74 -5.95
CA LYS A 41 3.21 -4.16 -7.26
C LYS A 41 3.63 -5.59 -7.62
N GLY A 42 4.90 -5.96 -7.45
CA GLY A 42 5.40 -7.29 -7.81
C GLY A 42 4.66 -8.40 -7.07
N ALA A 43 4.65 -8.34 -5.74
CA ALA A 43 3.99 -9.31 -4.88
C ALA A 43 2.48 -9.35 -5.13
N PHE A 44 1.83 -8.19 -5.24
CA PHE A 44 0.39 -8.13 -5.44
C PHE A 44 -0.07 -8.59 -6.83
N THR A 45 0.76 -8.47 -7.87
CA THR A 45 0.47 -9.09 -9.17
C THR A 45 0.37 -10.62 -9.05
N GLU A 46 1.28 -11.26 -8.29
CA GLU A 46 1.25 -12.70 -8.04
C GLU A 46 0.06 -13.10 -7.14
N ILE A 47 -0.17 -12.36 -6.05
CA ILE A 47 -1.31 -12.58 -5.14
C ILE A 47 -2.65 -12.48 -5.87
N ILE A 48 -2.84 -11.46 -6.70
CA ILE A 48 -4.07 -11.26 -7.48
C ILE A 48 -4.30 -12.43 -8.42
N LYS A 49 -3.26 -12.89 -9.12
CA LYS A 49 -3.36 -14.06 -10.00
C LYS A 49 -3.80 -15.32 -9.23
N ASP A 50 -3.25 -15.54 -8.04
CA ASP A 50 -3.64 -16.66 -7.17
C ASP A 50 -5.09 -16.52 -6.69
N PHE A 51 -5.48 -15.31 -6.27
CA PHE A 51 -6.84 -15.00 -5.85
C PHE A 51 -7.87 -15.27 -6.95
N GLU A 52 -7.65 -14.77 -8.16
CA GLU A 52 -8.54 -14.96 -9.32
C GLU A 52 -8.62 -16.43 -9.76
N THR A 53 -7.53 -17.18 -9.56
CA THR A 53 -7.52 -18.64 -9.82
C THR A 53 -8.44 -19.39 -8.88
N LYS A 54 -8.50 -18.97 -7.61
CA LYS A 54 -9.35 -19.58 -6.56
C LYS A 54 -10.80 -19.10 -6.60
N HIS A 55 -11.03 -17.89 -7.12
CA HIS A 55 -12.36 -17.28 -7.19
C HIS A 55 -12.78 -17.10 -8.67
N LYS A 56 -13.13 -18.22 -9.32
CA LYS A 56 -13.49 -18.22 -10.75
C LYS A 56 -14.58 -17.22 -11.07
N GLY A 57 -14.34 -16.39 -12.10
CA GLY A 57 -15.27 -15.34 -12.53
C GLY A 57 -15.12 -14.01 -11.77
N VAL A 58 -14.26 -13.94 -10.76
CA VAL A 58 -13.88 -12.69 -10.07
C VAL A 58 -12.62 -12.13 -10.71
N THR A 59 -12.57 -10.81 -10.86
CA THR A 59 -11.37 -10.07 -11.29
C THR A 59 -10.99 -9.02 -10.26
N VAL A 60 -9.69 -8.74 -10.13
CA VAL A 60 -9.17 -7.68 -9.25
C VAL A 60 -8.51 -6.60 -10.11
N LYS A 61 -9.14 -5.43 -10.16
CA LYS A 61 -8.57 -4.24 -10.79
C LYS A 61 -7.70 -3.50 -9.79
N ALA A 62 -6.39 -3.74 -9.83
CA ALA A 62 -5.44 -3.05 -8.96
C ALA A 62 -4.88 -1.79 -9.61
N THR A 63 -4.89 -0.67 -8.85
CA THR A 63 -4.20 0.57 -9.19
C THR A 63 -3.05 0.77 -8.21
N TYR A 64 -1.83 0.95 -8.73
CA TYR A 64 -0.60 1.06 -7.93
C TYR A 64 -0.19 2.52 -7.79
N LEU A 65 -0.22 3.05 -6.56
CA LEU A 65 -0.11 4.47 -6.25
C LEU A 65 0.85 4.73 -5.07
N GLY A 66 1.27 5.96 -4.93
CA GLY A 66 1.90 6.44 -3.70
C GLY A 66 0.89 6.55 -2.55
N GLY A 67 1.37 6.41 -1.31
CA GLY A 67 0.48 6.44 -0.13
C GLY A 67 -0.37 7.71 -0.02
N THR A 68 0.19 8.88 -0.33
CA THR A 68 -0.56 10.15 -0.35
C THR A 68 -1.70 10.14 -1.38
N GLN A 69 -1.48 9.56 -2.56
CA GLN A 69 -2.51 9.44 -3.59
C GLN A 69 -3.63 8.50 -3.16
N ILE A 70 -3.27 7.36 -2.52
CA ILE A 70 -4.27 6.43 -1.96
C ILE A 70 -5.13 7.16 -0.91
N GLY A 71 -4.50 7.88 0.02
CA GLY A 71 -5.21 8.67 1.02
C GLY A 71 -6.18 9.67 0.40
N THR A 72 -5.74 10.42 -0.61
CA THR A 72 -6.61 11.36 -1.32
C THR A 72 -7.82 10.67 -1.95
N MET A 73 -7.62 9.52 -2.61
CA MET A 73 -8.72 8.77 -3.25
C MET A 73 -9.70 8.21 -2.20
N VAL A 74 -9.21 7.77 -1.04
CA VAL A 74 -10.07 7.38 0.09
C VAL A 74 -10.87 8.57 0.60
N ASP A 75 -10.23 9.71 0.80
CA ASP A 75 -10.85 10.94 1.29
C ASP A 75 -11.93 11.47 0.35
N THR A 76 -11.75 11.35 -0.94
CA THR A 76 -12.73 11.73 -1.98
C THR A 76 -13.76 10.64 -2.25
N GLN A 77 -13.69 9.52 -1.52
CA GLN A 77 -14.56 8.35 -1.65
C GLN A 77 -14.63 7.81 -3.09
N GLU A 78 -13.53 7.89 -3.81
CA GLU A 78 -13.43 7.23 -5.10
C GLU A 78 -13.65 5.73 -4.96
N ALA A 79 -14.27 5.11 -5.96
CA ALA A 79 -14.70 3.73 -5.90
C ALA A 79 -13.50 2.79 -5.72
N ALA A 80 -13.31 2.31 -4.49
CA ALA A 80 -12.36 1.27 -4.14
C ALA A 80 -13.03 0.32 -3.14
N ASP A 81 -12.78 -0.97 -3.29
CA ASP A 81 -13.28 -1.99 -2.37
C ASP A 81 -12.28 -2.28 -1.26
N VAL A 82 -10.98 -2.24 -1.58
CA VAL A 82 -9.91 -2.55 -0.65
C VAL A 82 -8.68 -1.67 -0.92
N ILE A 83 -7.97 -1.34 0.14
CA ILE A 83 -6.70 -0.60 0.04
C ILE A 83 -5.56 -1.36 0.70
N LEU A 84 -4.33 -1.14 0.19
CA LEU A 84 -3.07 -1.44 0.88
C LEU A 84 -2.26 -0.16 0.98
N VAL A 85 -1.98 0.29 2.19
CA VAL A 85 -1.24 1.54 2.43
C VAL A 85 -0.30 1.39 3.64
N GLY A 86 0.80 2.14 3.65
CA GLY A 86 1.67 2.27 4.84
C GLY A 86 0.93 2.88 6.03
N SER A 87 1.48 2.72 7.22
CA SER A 87 0.85 2.97 8.51
C SER A 87 0.41 4.41 8.84
N SER A 88 0.56 5.35 7.92
CA SER A 88 0.13 6.75 8.12
C SER A 88 -1.32 6.98 7.69
N THR A 89 -2.25 6.16 8.18
CA THR A 89 -3.69 6.40 7.99
C THR A 89 -4.09 7.59 8.86
N THR A 90 -4.73 8.60 8.26
CA THR A 90 -5.28 9.75 9.01
C THR A 90 -6.57 9.36 9.74
N ASP A 91 -6.97 10.13 10.76
CA ASP A 91 -8.24 9.91 11.46
C ASP A 91 -9.44 9.95 10.51
N LYS A 92 -9.37 10.77 9.48
CA LYS A 92 -10.42 10.88 8.45
C LYS A 92 -10.50 9.61 7.61
N GLU A 93 -9.36 9.10 7.13
CA GLU A 93 -9.29 7.84 6.39
C GLU A 93 -9.80 6.68 7.25
N ALA A 94 -9.45 6.63 8.55
CA ALA A 94 -9.92 5.60 9.47
C ALA A 94 -11.46 5.56 9.58
N GLN A 95 -12.14 6.71 9.45
CA GLN A 95 -13.62 6.76 9.46
C GLN A 95 -14.24 6.14 8.20
N LEU A 96 -13.50 6.11 7.08
CA LEU A 96 -13.97 5.57 5.79
C LEU A 96 -13.59 4.12 5.58
N LEU A 97 -12.77 3.55 6.46
CA LEU A 97 -12.28 2.18 6.39
C LEU A 97 -13.00 1.27 7.38
N GLY A 98 -13.10 0.00 7.03
CA GLY A 98 -13.43 -1.08 7.94
C GLY A 98 -12.26 -1.46 8.84
N PRO A 99 -12.30 -2.65 9.48
CA PRO A 99 -11.18 -3.13 10.29
C PRO A 99 -9.86 -3.14 9.51
N VAL A 100 -8.83 -2.57 10.14
CA VAL A 100 -7.49 -2.48 9.57
C VAL A 100 -6.69 -3.72 9.94
N THR A 101 -6.13 -4.40 8.94
CA THR A 101 -5.34 -5.63 9.10
C THR A 101 -3.89 -5.36 8.68
N PRO A 102 -2.91 -5.43 9.58
CA PRO A 102 -1.50 -5.42 9.19
C PRO A 102 -1.19 -6.66 8.34
N VAL A 103 -0.58 -6.47 7.17
CA VAL A 103 -0.34 -7.58 6.23
C VAL A 103 1.13 -7.76 5.88
N LEU A 104 1.93 -6.70 5.91
CA LEU A 104 3.36 -6.80 5.64
C LEU A 104 4.11 -5.66 6.35
N ARG A 105 5.41 -5.86 6.53
CA ARG A 105 6.35 -4.82 6.95
C ARG A 105 7.49 -4.71 5.94
N ASN A 106 8.06 -3.53 5.87
CA ASN A 106 9.25 -3.26 5.07
C ASN A 106 10.23 -2.40 5.86
N ARG A 107 11.50 -2.48 5.54
CA ARG A 107 12.57 -1.68 6.17
C ARG A 107 13.51 -1.12 5.13
N GLU A 108 14.30 -0.15 5.53
CA GLU A 108 15.33 0.42 4.68
C GLU A 108 16.60 -0.45 4.72
N ILE A 109 17.27 -0.52 3.58
CA ILE A 109 18.58 -1.14 3.40
C ILE A 109 19.47 -0.20 2.59
N ILE A 110 20.79 -0.45 2.61
CA ILE A 110 21.69 0.16 1.67
C ILE A 110 21.96 -0.84 0.54
N LEU A 111 21.80 -0.39 -0.70
CA LEU A 111 22.17 -1.15 -1.90
C LEU A 111 23.41 -0.53 -2.52
N VAL A 112 24.36 -1.38 -2.91
CA VAL A 112 25.59 -0.99 -3.61
C VAL A 112 25.82 -1.92 -4.81
N PRO A 113 26.59 -1.52 -5.82
CA PRO A 113 27.04 -2.44 -6.88
C PRO A 113 27.77 -3.65 -6.27
N LYS A 114 27.80 -4.77 -6.97
CA LYS A 114 28.45 -6.01 -6.51
C LYS A 114 29.91 -5.83 -6.05
N ASN A 115 30.64 -4.96 -6.72
CA ASN A 115 32.04 -4.68 -6.40
C ASN A 115 32.22 -3.61 -5.30
N ASN A 116 31.11 -3.03 -4.81
CA ASN A 116 31.10 -2.01 -3.74
C ASN A 116 32.26 -1.01 -3.82
N PRO A 117 32.37 -0.19 -4.87
CA PRO A 117 33.55 0.63 -5.13
C PRO A 117 33.79 1.72 -4.07
N ALA A 118 32.76 2.08 -3.30
CA ALA A 118 32.86 3.03 -2.19
C ALA A 118 33.19 2.37 -0.85
N ASN A 119 33.34 1.02 -0.81
CA ASN A 119 33.64 0.23 0.38
C ASN A 119 32.67 0.52 1.57
N ILE A 120 31.39 0.64 1.27
CA ILE A 120 30.34 0.91 2.26
C ILE A 120 30.05 -0.39 3.02
N LYS A 121 30.07 -0.33 4.34
CA LYS A 121 29.78 -1.47 5.25
C LYS A 121 28.66 -1.17 6.23
N THR A 122 28.44 0.10 6.51
CA THR A 122 27.48 0.58 7.49
C THR A 122 26.85 1.89 7.03
N VAL A 123 25.78 2.31 7.71
CA VAL A 123 25.15 3.62 7.45
C VAL A 123 26.12 4.79 7.69
N LYS A 124 27.13 4.64 8.56
CA LYS A 124 28.15 5.64 8.81
C LYS A 124 28.95 5.98 7.55
N ASP A 125 29.22 4.97 6.73
CA ASP A 125 30.06 5.11 5.53
C ASP A 125 29.38 5.94 4.43
N LEU A 126 28.08 6.18 4.53
CA LEU A 126 27.35 7.05 3.62
C LEU A 126 27.86 8.51 3.66
N ALA A 127 28.57 8.91 4.73
CA ALA A 127 29.19 10.22 4.85
C ALA A 127 30.58 10.31 4.19
N ASN A 128 31.15 9.23 3.67
CA ASN A 128 32.46 9.23 3.02
C ASN A 128 32.41 10.04 1.71
N PRO A 129 33.46 10.83 1.38
CA PRO A 129 33.41 11.78 0.27
C PRO A 129 33.36 11.14 -1.14
N ASN A 130 33.68 9.85 -1.25
CA ASN A 130 33.59 9.08 -2.50
C ASN A 130 32.21 8.45 -2.74
N VAL A 131 31.27 8.63 -1.81
CA VAL A 131 29.90 8.14 -1.96
C VAL A 131 29.08 9.04 -2.87
N LYS A 132 28.39 8.44 -3.82
CA LYS A 132 27.34 9.05 -4.64
C LYS A 132 26.04 8.36 -4.30
N LEU A 133 25.20 9.01 -3.50
CA LEU A 133 24.02 8.43 -2.91
C LEU A 133 22.78 8.71 -3.76
N ALA A 134 21.95 7.68 -3.98
CA ALA A 134 20.58 7.79 -4.47
C ALA A 134 19.59 7.60 -3.32
N ILE A 135 18.59 8.47 -3.22
CA ILE A 135 17.48 8.37 -2.24
C ILE A 135 16.17 8.77 -2.90
N GLY A 136 15.07 8.52 -2.22
CA GLY A 136 13.78 9.06 -2.64
C GLY A 136 13.68 10.57 -2.43
N THR A 137 12.78 11.22 -3.20
CA THR A 137 12.42 12.62 -2.94
C THR A 137 11.76 12.76 -1.56
N PRO A 138 11.85 13.92 -0.91
CA PRO A 138 11.28 14.13 0.44
C PRO A 138 9.77 13.86 0.53
N GLY A 139 9.03 13.97 -0.59
CA GLY A 139 7.59 13.70 -0.66
C GLY A 139 7.25 12.20 -0.76
N SER A 140 8.16 11.40 -1.29
CA SER A 140 7.95 9.96 -1.50
C SER A 140 8.09 9.15 -0.20
N ALA A 141 7.47 7.97 -0.16
CA ALA A 141 7.59 7.07 0.99
C ALA A 141 9.05 6.67 1.25
N VAL A 142 9.78 6.22 0.22
CA VAL A 142 11.18 5.82 0.33
C VAL A 142 12.08 6.99 0.74
N GLY A 143 11.79 8.21 0.30
CA GLY A 143 12.56 9.39 0.69
C GLY A 143 12.31 9.84 2.14
N LYS A 144 11.07 9.75 2.61
CA LYS A 144 10.73 10.03 4.02
C LYS A 144 11.46 9.06 4.95
N LEU A 145 11.46 7.77 4.64
CA LEU A 145 12.10 6.76 5.48
C LEU A 145 13.62 6.84 5.40
N ALA A 146 14.20 7.04 4.22
CA ALA A 146 15.65 7.30 4.07
C ALA A 146 16.08 8.53 4.89
N SER A 147 15.30 9.61 4.85
CA SER A 147 15.56 10.80 5.68
C SER A 147 15.48 10.49 7.18
N GLN A 148 14.54 9.66 7.60
CA GLN A 148 14.43 9.24 9.00
C GLN A 148 15.63 8.41 9.44
N VAL A 149 16.10 7.46 8.60
CA VAL A 149 17.33 6.69 8.86
C VAL A 149 18.54 7.63 9.07
N ILE A 150 18.69 8.62 8.18
CA ILE A 150 19.78 9.59 8.29
C ILE A 150 19.66 10.41 9.58
N GLN A 151 18.46 10.83 9.96
CA GLN A 151 18.22 11.56 11.21
C GLN A 151 18.48 10.69 12.46
N ASN A 152 18.05 9.42 12.46
CA ASN A 152 18.32 8.51 13.55
C ASN A 152 19.82 8.31 13.74
N ALA A 153 20.57 8.20 12.64
CA ALA A 153 22.03 8.09 12.68
C ALA A 153 22.71 9.36 13.22
N ALA A 154 22.10 10.53 13.05
CA ALA A 154 22.62 11.81 13.58
C ALA A 154 22.77 11.79 15.12
N GLY A 155 21.90 11.08 15.83
CA GLY A 155 22.00 10.92 17.29
C GLY A 155 23.32 10.27 17.75
N THR A 156 23.95 9.48 16.88
CA THR A 156 25.22 8.81 17.15
C THR A 156 26.42 9.52 16.50
N PHE A 157 26.25 10.03 15.26
CA PHE A 157 27.37 10.54 14.47
C PHE A 157 27.40 12.08 14.35
N GLY A 158 26.40 12.76 14.89
CA GLY A 158 26.30 14.22 14.91
C GLY A 158 25.82 14.86 13.60
N PHE A 159 25.62 16.16 13.64
CA PHE A 159 25.10 16.92 12.48
C PHE A 159 26.08 16.99 11.30
N ALA A 160 27.40 16.89 11.54
CA ALA A 160 28.39 16.83 10.48
C ALA A 160 28.18 15.61 9.56
N TYR A 161 27.76 14.48 10.14
CA TYR A 161 27.38 13.28 9.39
C TYR A 161 26.19 13.58 8.47
N VAL A 162 25.12 14.18 8.99
CA VAL A 162 23.92 14.50 8.20
C VAL A 162 24.28 15.41 7.03
N LYS A 163 25.12 16.43 7.26
CA LYS A 163 25.58 17.33 6.21
C LYS A 163 26.35 16.56 5.14
N ALA A 164 27.31 15.73 5.53
CA ALA A 164 28.13 14.95 4.60
C ALA A 164 27.27 13.97 3.76
N VAL A 165 26.31 13.27 4.39
CA VAL A 165 25.39 12.38 3.66
C VAL A 165 24.53 13.17 2.67
N ARG A 166 24.01 14.33 3.05
CA ARG A 166 23.24 15.20 2.14
C ARG A 166 24.07 15.72 0.96
N ASP A 167 25.31 16.10 1.21
CA ASP A 167 26.26 16.55 0.16
C ASP A 167 26.57 15.40 -0.83
N ASN A 168 26.49 14.16 -0.37
CA ASN A 168 26.70 12.96 -1.17
C ASN A 168 25.46 12.55 -2.00
N VAL A 169 24.28 13.11 -1.74
CA VAL A 169 23.08 12.81 -2.55
C VAL A 169 23.27 13.37 -3.97
N LYS A 170 23.28 12.48 -4.96
CA LYS A 170 23.43 12.82 -6.39
C LYS A 170 22.17 12.50 -7.20
N VAL A 171 21.32 11.62 -6.70
CA VAL A 171 20.07 11.22 -7.34
C VAL A 171 18.93 11.28 -6.34
N GLN A 172 17.82 11.91 -6.74
CA GLN A 172 16.54 11.85 -6.04
C GLN A 172 15.45 11.41 -7.01
N ALA A 173 14.64 10.42 -6.62
CA ALA A 173 13.57 9.90 -7.45
C ALA A 173 12.29 9.64 -6.63
N GLU A 174 11.12 9.74 -7.26
CA GLU A 174 9.82 9.52 -6.62
C GLU A 174 9.58 8.04 -6.31
N LYS A 175 10.10 7.14 -7.15
CA LYS A 175 9.86 5.69 -7.04
C LYS A 175 11.11 4.99 -6.54
N GLY A 176 10.95 4.02 -5.63
CA GLY A 176 12.03 3.17 -5.15
C GLY A 176 12.77 2.45 -6.28
N SER A 177 12.05 1.97 -7.30
CA SER A 177 12.66 1.35 -8.49
C SER A 177 13.65 2.25 -9.21
N ASP A 178 13.36 3.55 -9.29
CA ASP A 178 14.22 4.52 -9.97
C ASP A 178 15.45 4.88 -9.09
N VAL A 179 15.25 4.91 -7.76
CA VAL A 179 16.34 5.03 -6.78
C VAL A 179 17.33 3.87 -6.94
N VAL A 180 16.82 2.63 -7.00
CA VAL A 180 17.64 1.43 -7.18
C VAL A 180 18.31 1.39 -8.55
N ALA A 181 17.60 1.78 -9.62
CA ALA A 181 18.14 1.79 -10.98
C ALA A 181 19.35 2.75 -11.15
N ALA A 182 19.47 3.76 -10.29
CA ALA A 182 20.62 4.66 -10.31
C ALA A 182 21.93 4.02 -9.84
N VAL A 183 21.84 2.89 -9.09
CA VAL A 183 23.01 2.20 -8.52
C VAL A 183 23.81 1.50 -9.61
N GLY A 184 25.11 1.79 -9.65
CA GLY A 184 26.03 1.29 -10.68
C GLY A 184 26.18 2.22 -11.88
N GLY A 185 25.41 3.32 -11.90
CA GLY A 185 25.51 4.39 -12.91
C GLY A 185 25.76 5.74 -12.24
N ALA A 186 24.72 6.54 -12.07
CA ALA A 186 24.81 7.88 -11.46
C ALA A 186 25.11 7.84 -9.95
N ALA A 187 24.82 6.72 -9.27
CA ALA A 187 25.09 6.50 -7.86
C ALA A 187 25.90 5.22 -7.62
N ASN A 188 26.65 5.17 -6.52
CA ASN A 188 27.35 3.97 -6.06
C ASN A 188 26.79 3.43 -4.74
N ALA A 189 25.72 4.05 -4.25
CA ALA A 189 24.91 3.57 -3.12
C ALA A 189 23.47 4.09 -3.25
N ALA A 190 22.53 3.36 -2.65
CA ALA A 190 21.16 3.84 -2.46
C ALA A 190 20.66 3.46 -1.06
N ILE A 191 19.81 4.30 -0.46
CA ILE A 191 18.90 3.86 0.61
C ILE A 191 17.57 3.54 -0.06
N ALA A 192 17.12 2.30 0.09
CA ALA A 192 15.96 1.76 -0.59
C ALA A 192 15.22 0.74 0.30
N PHE A 193 14.03 0.37 -0.09
CA PHE A 193 13.29 -0.69 0.61
C PHE A 193 13.93 -2.08 0.42
N GLU A 194 13.88 -2.93 1.44
CA GLU A 194 14.34 -4.32 1.32
C GLU A 194 13.57 -5.09 0.23
N SER A 195 12.29 -4.75 -0.01
CA SER A 195 11.51 -5.30 -1.11
C SER A 195 12.02 -4.96 -2.51
N ASP A 196 12.83 -3.90 -2.65
CA ASP A 196 13.44 -3.50 -3.92
C ASP A 196 14.78 -4.23 -4.18
N ARG A 197 15.19 -5.14 -3.30
CA ARG A 197 16.42 -5.89 -3.38
C ARG A 197 16.44 -6.82 -4.58
N ASP A 198 17.53 -6.76 -5.34
CA ASP A 198 17.86 -7.67 -6.44
C ASP A 198 19.29 -8.21 -6.24
N ASP A 199 19.37 -9.37 -5.61
CA ASP A 199 20.67 -9.98 -5.26
C ASP A 199 21.48 -10.43 -6.48
N ALA A 200 20.89 -10.48 -7.66
CA ALA A 200 21.64 -10.73 -8.88
C ALA A 200 22.46 -9.50 -9.30
N LYS A 201 21.93 -8.29 -9.05
CA LYS A 201 22.53 -7.02 -9.51
C LYS A 201 23.31 -6.30 -8.42
N TYR A 202 22.84 -6.36 -7.17
CA TYR A 202 23.35 -5.52 -6.09
C TYR A 202 23.83 -6.33 -4.89
N THR A 203 24.63 -5.72 -4.05
CA THR A 203 24.93 -6.21 -2.70
C THR A 203 24.10 -5.40 -1.70
N MET A 204 23.37 -6.11 -0.85
CA MET A 204 22.60 -5.52 0.24
C MET A 204 23.49 -5.37 1.48
N ILE A 205 23.46 -4.19 2.08
CA ILE A 205 24.09 -3.88 3.36
C ILE A 205 22.98 -3.55 4.35
N PRO A 206 22.84 -4.28 5.45
CA PRO A 206 21.81 -4.02 6.44
C PRO A 206 22.09 -2.71 7.17
N ILE A 207 21.03 -1.98 7.48
CA ILE A 207 21.08 -0.84 8.40
C ILE A 207 20.81 -1.35 9.79
N ASP A 208 21.68 -1.01 10.74
CA ASP A 208 21.53 -1.36 12.16
C ASP A 208 20.13 -0.93 12.67
N GLU A 209 19.45 -1.80 13.40
CA GLU A 209 18.07 -1.60 13.86
C GLU A 209 17.86 -0.28 14.62
N LYS A 210 18.87 0.18 15.38
CA LYS A 210 18.81 1.46 16.11
C LYS A 210 18.70 2.68 15.19
N PHE A 211 19.07 2.56 13.91
CA PHE A 211 18.97 3.62 12.93
C PHE A 211 17.85 3.38 11.92
N ASN A 212 17.45 2.11 11.76
CA ASN A 212 16.48 1.71 10.75
C ASN A 212 15.05 2.14 11.10
N VAL A 213 14.22 2.18 10.10
CA VAL A 213 12.78 2.43 10.23
C VAL A 213 12.04 1.27 9.57
N VAL A 214 11.11 0.69 10.33
CA VAL A 214 10.24 -0.37 9.83
C VAL A 214 8.86 0.21 9.56
N SER A 215 8.42 0.15 8.32
CA SER A 215 7.06 0.52 7.93
C SER A 215 6.15 -0.69 7.99
N THR A 216 4.99 -0.55 8.63
CA THR A 216 3.90 -1.52 8.55
C THR A 216 2.94 -1.10 7.44
N TYR A 217 2.50 -2.04 6.63
CA TYR A 217 1.47 -1.85 5.62
C TYR A 217 0.22 -2.60 6.02
N ASN A 218 -0.88 -1.89 5.90
CA ASN A 218 -2.19 -2.35 6.33
C ASN A 218 -3.11 -2.51 5.13
N MET A 219 -3.96 -3.52 5.18
CA MET A 219 -5.12 -3.62 4.30
C MET A 219 -6.40 -3.31 5.06
N ALA A 220 -7.34 -2.68 4.37
CA ALA A 220 -8.67 -2.45 4.88
C ALA A 220 -9.68 -2.47 3.73
N VAL A 221 -10.86 -3.00 4.00
CA VAL A 221 -12.04 -2.87 3.12
C VAL A 221 -12.62 -1.49 3.34
N THR A 222 -13.00 -0.77 2.29
CA THR A 222 -13.66 0.53 2.42
C THR A 222 -15.12 0.35 2.83
N LYS A 223 -15.65 1.29 3.64
CA LYS A 223 -17.05 1.19 4.12
C LYS A 223 -18.08 1.36 3.00
N ASN A 224 -17.72 2.00 1.90
CA ASN A 224 -18.56 2.17 0.71
C ASN A 224 -18.34 1.07 -0.35
N SER A 225 -17.56 0.02 -0.04
CA SER A 225 -17.34 -1.10 -0.94
C SER A 225 -18.64 -1.75 -1.39
N LYS A 226 -18.77 -1.96 -2.69
CA LYS A 226 -19.88 -2.71 -3.30
C LYS A 226 -19.62 -4.21 -3.34
N ASN A 227 -18.38 -4.64 -3.03
CA ASN A 227 -17.92 -6.03 -3.03
C ASN A 227 -17.22 -6.41 -1.73
N ALA A 228 -17.71 -5.91 -0.58
CA ALA A 228 -17.05 -6.03 0.71
C ALA A 228 -16.67 -7.48 1.10
N ALA A 229 -17.53 -8.46 0.79
CA ALA A 229 -17.26 -9.88 1.08
C ALA A 229 -16.05 -10.39 0.28
N MET A 230 -15.97 -10.07 -1.02
CA MET A 230 -14.87 -10.50 -1.88
C MET A 230 -13.58 -9.72 -1.59
N ALA A 231 -13.71 -8.42 -1.28
CA ALA A 231 -12.58 -7.60 -0.79
C ALA A 231 -12.01 -8.16 0.53
N LYS A 232 -12.88 -8.59 1.45
CA LYS A 232 -12.44 -9.25 2.69
C LYS A 232 -11.72 -10.57 2.40
N SER A 233 -12.22 -11.39 1.47
CA SER A 233 -11.55 -12.63 1.07
C SER A 233 -10.14 -12.36 0.51
N LEU A 234 -9.94 -11.24 -0.21
CA LEU A 234 -8.60 -10.83 -0.65
C LEU A 234 -7.71 -10.45 0.54
N VAL A 235 -8.23 -9.71 1.53
CA VAL A 235 -7.48 -9.40 2.77
C VAL A 235 -7.11 -10.68 3.51
N ASP A 236 -8.03 -11.64 3.62
CA ASP A 236 -7.81 -12.92 4.29
C ASP A 236 -6.74 -13.76 3.56
N LEU A 237 -6.75 -13.79 2.22
CA LEU A 237 -5.70 -14.44 1.44
C LEU A 237 -4.32 -13.80 1.70
N VAL A 238 -4.23 -12.47 1.65
CA VAL A 238 -2.96 -11.75 1.86
C VAL A 238 -2.40 -11.97 3.25
N SER A 239 -3.25 -11.95 4.28
CA SER A 239 -2.86 -12.18 5.67
C SER A 239 -2.63 -13.65 6.02
N GLY A 240 -3.16 -14.56 5.22
CA GLY A 240 -3.02 -16.01 5.39
C GLY A 240 -1.64 -16.54 4.95
N SER A 241 -1.38 -17.81 5.21
CA SER A 241 -0.07 -18.45 4.97
C SER A 241 0.41 -18.35 3.52
N GLU A 242 -0.49 -18.47 2.55
CA GLU A 242 -0.16 -18.42 1.12
C GLU A 242 0.26 -17.01 0.69
N GLY A 243 -0.52 -15.98 1.04
CA GLY A 243 -0.18 -14.58 0.77
C GLY A 243 1.11 -14.18 1.46
N GLN A 244 1.31 -14.63 2.71
CA GLN A 244 2.56 -14.39 3.45
C GLN A 244 3.76 -15.09 2.81
N ALA A 245 3.59 -16.28 2.22
CA ALA A 245 4.67 -16.95 1.48
C ALA A 245 5.05 -16.16 0.22
N ILE A 246 4.07 -15.63 -0.52
CA ILE A 246 4.33 -14.76 -1.67
C ILE A 246 5.04 -13.47 -1.21
N LEU A 247 4.54 -12.80 -0.19
CA LEU A 247 5.16 -11.56 0.33
C LEU A 247 6.62 -11.79 0.74
N LYS A 248 6.91 -12.90 1.43
CA LYS A 248 8.28 -13.29 1.81
C LYS A 248 9.20 -13.49 0.60
N LYS A 249 8.70 -14.07 -0.50
CA LYS A 249 9.44 -14.23 -1.76
C LYS A 249 9.88 -12.88 -2.35
N TYR A 250 9.12 -11.82 -2.08
CA TYR A 250 9.43 -10.44 -2.47
C TYR A 250 10.11 -9.63 -1.36
N ASN A 251 10.79 -10.31 -0.43
CA ASN A 251 11.57 -9.73 0.66
C ASN A 251 10.76 -8.85 1.65
N TYR A 252 9.45 -9.03 1.73
CA TYR A 252 8.65 -8.42 2.78
C TYR A 252 8.75 -9.20 4.08
N MET A 253 8.72 -8.47 5.19
CA MET A 253 8.65 -9.04 6.53
C MET A 253 7.19 -9.32 6.89
N SER A 254 6.96 -10.42 7.64
CA SER A 254 5.64 -10.72 8.18
C SER A 254 5.15 -9.62 9.13
N PRO A 255 3.82 -9.37 9.18
CA PRO A 255 3.26 -8.50 10.20
C PRO A 255 3.54 -9.07 11.59
N LYS A 256 3.62 -8.18 12.58
CA LYS A 256 3.65 -8.57 14.00
C LYS A 256 2.27 -8.43 14.59
#